data_fb151dbd19c9b9ebe660d9f0ceae7a9a
#
_entry.id   fb151dbd19c9b9ebe660d9f0ceae7a9a
#
_cell.length_a   1.000
_cell.length_b   1.000
_cell.length_c   1.000
_cell.angle_alpha   90.00
_cell.angle_beta   90.00
_cell.angle_gamma   90.00
#
_symmetry.space_group_name_H-M   'P 1'
#
loop_
_entity.id
_entity.type
_entity.pdbx_description
1 polymer ?
#
loop_
_entity_poly.entity_id
_entity_poly.type
_entity_poly.pdbx_seq_one_letter_code
_entity_poly.pdbx_strand_id
1 'polypeptide(L)'
;MKHLINYGQYFIISVVLIVMVFLNVRFSDAPVSNITHDYPLIIIDAGHGGMDGGAVASDGTQEQYINLSIALKMNEYLTDKGYKTLLVRDDDNSVHDESAKTIREQKVSDIRNRLKISEQYDNSLFVSVHQNMFTESKYHGTQ
;
A
#
# COMPACT_ATOMS: atom_id res chain seq x y z
N MET A 1 -33.48 -14.34 -59.21
CA MET A 1 -32.87 -12.99 -59.12
C MET A 1 -31.54 -13.11 -58.39
N LYS A 2 -30.42 -12.94 -59.11
CA LYS A 2 -29.08 -12.99 -58.48
C LYS A 2 -28.87 -11.63 -57.79
N HIS A 3 -28.70 -11.62 -56.47
CA HIS A 3 -28.28 -10.44 -55.74
C HIS A 3 -26.88 -10.04 -56.25
N LEU A 4 -26.79 -8.99 -57.00
CA LEU A 4 -25.53 -8.36 -57.33
C LEU A 4 -24.95 -7.79 -56.03
N ILE A 5 -23.95 -8.51 -55.48
CA ILE A 5 -23.22 -8.06 -54.34
C ILE A 5 -22.53 -6.73 -54.70
N ASN A 6 -22.95 -5.66 -54.06
CA ASN A 6 -22.42 -4.35 -54.36
C ASN A 6 -21.07 -4.14 -53.65
N TYR A 7 -19.97 -4.60 -54.25
CA TYR A 7 -18.61 -4.52 -53.70
C TYR A 7 -18.21 -3.10 -53.29
N GLY A 8 -18.81 -2.07 -53.93
CA GLY A 8 -18.59 -0.69 -53.54
C GLY A 8 -19.04 -0.34 -52.12
N GLN A 9 -20.16 -0.97 -51.66
CA GLN A 9 -20.63 -0.75 -50.27
C GLN A 9 -19.67 -1.37 -49.24
N TYR A 10 -19.15 -2.56 -49.50
CA TYR A 10 -18.18 -3.19 -48.62
C TYR A 10 -16.85 -2.45 -48.56
N PHE A 11 -16.42 -1.88 -49.72
CA PHE A 11 -15.22 -1.04 -49.74
C PHE A 11 -15.40 0.22 -48.88
N ILE A 12 -16.53 0.90 -49.01
CA ILE A 12 -16.82 2.09 -48.18
C ILE A 12 -16.85 1.72 -46.69
N ILE A 13 -17.52 0.63 -46.32
CA ILE A 13 -17.60 0.17 -44.90
C ILE A 13 -16.19 -0.14 -44.37
N SER A 14 -15.34 -0.83 -45.13
CA SER A 14 -13.99 -1.16 -44.70
C SER A 14 -13.13 0.09 -44.49
N VAL A 15 -13.25 1.10 -45.40
CA VAL A 15 -12.54 2.39 -45.23
C VAL A 15 -13.02 3.12 -43.98
N VAL A 16 -14.33 3.17 -43.71
CA VAL A 16 -14.89 3.80 -42.51
C VAL A 16 -14.40 3.12 -41.25
N LEU A 17 -14.36 1.77 -41.23
CA LEU A 17 -13.85 1.01 -40.07
C LEU A 17 -12.34 1.28 -39.83
N ILE A 18 -11.54 1.34 -40.90
CA ILE A 18 -10.12 1.65 -40.80
C ILE A 18 -9.93 3.07 -40.24
N VAL A 19 -10.68 4.05 -40.77
CA VAL A 19 -10.63 5.44 -40.26
C VAL A 19 -11.06 5.50 -38.77
N MET A 20 -12.11 4.78 -38.38
CA MET A 20 -12.52 4.71 -36.99
C MET A 20 -11.44 4.12 -36.09
N VAL A 21 -10.76 3.05 -36.50
CA VAL A 21 -9.65 2.46 -35.75
C VAL A 21 -8.49 3.46 -35.63
N PHE A 22 -8.12 4.14 -36.70
CA PHE A 22 -7.07 5.15 -36.67
C PHE A 22 -7.42 6.37 -35.82
N LEU A 23 -8.67 6.80 -35.79
CA LEU A 23 -9.13 7.88 -34.94
C LEU A 23 -9.10 7.48 -33.47
N ASN A 24 -9.51 6.26 -33.13
CA ASN A 24 -9.43 5.75 -31.75
C ASN A 24 -7.98 5.61 -31.25
N VAL A 25 -7.05 5.17 -32.10
CA VAL A 25 -5.62 5.09 -31.75
C VAL A 25 -5.04 6.48 -31.45
N ARG A 26 -5.50 7.53 -32.14
CA ARG A 26 -5.03 8.90 -31.90
C ARG A 26 -5.62 9.56 -30.66
N PHE A 27 -6.78 9.08 -30.17
CA PHE A 27 -7.38 9.60 -28.93
C PHE A 27 -6.81 8.95 -27.66
N SER A 28 -6.04 7.85 -27.79
CA SER A 28 -5.39 7.20 -26.64
C SER A 28 -4.13 7.92 -26.16
N ASP A 29 -3.59 8.86 -26.94
CA ASP A 29 -2.41 9.65 -26.61
C ASP A 29 -2.76 11.06 -26.09
N ALA A 30 -3.88 11.22 -25.40
CA ALA A 30 -4.01 12.39 -24.55
C ALA A 30 -2.83 12.31 -23.55
N PRO A 31 -1.91 13.29 -23.53
CA PRO A 31 -0.88 13.29 -22.52
C PRO A 31 -1.62 13.26 -21.18
N VAL A 32 -1.52 12.14 -20.46
CA VAL A 32 -1.79 12.16 -19.03
C VAL A 32 -0.83 13.22 -18.53
N SER A 33 -1.36 14.40 -18.26
CA SER A 33 -0.59 15.42 -17.58
C SER A 33 -0.14 14.71 -16.30
N ASN A 34 1.14 14.35 -16.24
CA ASN A 34 1.80 13.95 -15.02
C ASN A 34 1.70 15.16 -14.09
N ILE A 35 0.54 15.33 -13.46
CA ILE A 35 0.44 16.08 -12.25
C ILE A 35 1.27 15.22 -11.30
N THR A 36 2.54 15.51 -11.20
CA THR A 36 3.39 15.02 -10.13
C THR A 36 2.85 15.68 -8.87
N HIS A 37 1.80 15.06 -8.31
CA HIS A 37 1.45 15.36 -6.95
C HIS A 37 2.67 14.95 -6.14
N ASP A 38 3.37 15.93 -5.59
CA ASP A 38 4.45 15.69 -4.64
C ASP A 38 3.79 15.26 -3.31
N TYR A 39 3.21 14.06 -3.35
CA TYR A 39 2.64 13.47 -2.15
C TYR A 39 3.76 13.17 -1.16
N PRO A 40 3.54 13.41 0.13
CA PRO A 40 4.49 13.01 1.15
C PRO A 40 4.75 11.51 1.08
N LEU A 41 5.95 11.09 1.47
CA LEU A 41 6.25 9.67 1.69
C LEU A 41 5.36 9.16 2.84
N ILE A 42 4.63 8.07 2.62
CA ILE A 42 3.83 7.43 3.67
C ILE A 42 4.68 6.32 4.30
N ILE A 43 5.13 6.56 5.53
CA ILE A 43 5.86 5.57 6.32
C ILE A 43 4.84 4.77 7.12
N ILE A 44 4.78 3.47 6.84
CA ILE A 44 3.80 2.56 7.44
C ILE A 44 4.53 1.70 8.48
N ASP A 45 4.16 1.86 9.72
CA ASP A 45 4.73 1.16 10.86
C ASP A 45 3.75 0.08 11.36
N ALA A 46 4.12 -1.18 11.19
CA ALA A 46 3.43 -2.29 11.84
C ALA A 46 3.96 -2.43 13.27
N GLY A 47 3.20 -1.99 14.25
CA GLY A 47 3.59 -2.03 15.66
C GLY A 47 3.98 -3.43 16.14
N HIS A 48 4.88 -3.50 17.12
CA HIS A 48 5.47 -4.73 17.64
C HIS A 48 6.34 -5.47 16.62
N GLY A 49 6.64 -6.73 16.83
CA GLY A 49 7.43 -7.61 15.96
C GLY A 49 8.46 -8.44 16.69
N GLY A 50 8.80 -9.60 16.14
CA GLY A 50 9.79 -10.52 16.69
C GLY A 50 9.48 -10.94 18.15
N MET A 51 10.34 -10.54 19.08
CA MET A 51 10.19 -10.87 20.52
C MET A 51 9.04 -10.12 21.19
N ASP A 52 8.47 -9.09 20.58
CA ASP A 52 7.36 -8.31 21.12
C ASP A 52 6.06 -8.63 20.38
N GLY A 53 5.30 -9.59 20.90
CA GLY A 53 4.03 -10.00 20.31
C GLY A 53 2.91 -8.97 20.43
N GLY A 54 3.04 -7.95 21.27
CA GLY A 54 1.96 -7.04 21.63
C GLY A 54 0.88 -7.72 22.48
N ALA A 55 -0.36 -7.29 22.36
CA ALA A 55 -1.51 -7.92 23.01
C ALA A 55 -1.75 -9.33 22.44
N VAL A 56 -2.30 -10.21 23.27
CA VAL A 56 -2.62 -11.59 22.89
C VAL A 56 -4.12 -11.83 23.12
N ALA A 57 -4.81 -12.23 22.07
CA ALA A 57 -6.22 -12.57 22.12
C ALA A 57 -6.45 -13.93 22.82
N SER A 58 -7.69 -14.24 23.18
CA SER A 58 -8.05 -15.48 23.90
C SER A 58 -7.74 -16.75 23.12
N ASP A 59 -7.66 -16.68 21.79
CA ASP A 59 -7.29 -17.77 20.89
C ASP A 59 -5.78 -17.91 20.65
N GLY A 60 -4.97 -17.03 21.29
CA GLY A 60 -3.51 -16.99 21.14
C GLY A 60 -3.01 -16.11 19.99
N THR A 61 -3.89 -15.45 19.23
CA THR A 61 -3.50 -14.52 18.17
C THR A 61 -2.77 -13.33 18.77
N GLN A 62 -1.58 -13.04 18.28
CA GLN A 62 -0.76 -11.91 18.72
C GLN A 62 -1.01 -10.68 17.84
N GLU A 63 -1.00 -9.52 18.49
CA GLU A 63 -1.20 -8.22 17.85
C GLU A 63 -0.23 -7.96 16.68
N GLN A 64 1.04 -8.35 16.85
CA GLN A 64 2.09 -8.15 15.82
C GLN A 64 1.73 -8.70 14.44
N TYR A 65 1.03 -9.84 14.36
CA TYR A 65 0.63 -10.45 13.08
C TYR A 65 -0.53 -9.72 12.44
N ILE A 66 -1.46 -9.22 13.25
CA ILE A 66 -2.57 -8.39 12.76
C ILE A 66 -2.04 -7.08 12.21
N ASN A 67 -1.16 -6.41 12.96
CA ASN A 67 -0.56 -5.15 12.57
C ASN A 67 0.24 -5.29 11.27
N LEU A 68 1.04 -6.36 11.14
CA LEU A 68 1.78 -6.64 9.91
C LEU A 68 0.86 -6.88 8.72
N SER A 69 -0.19 -7.69 8.91
CA SER A 69 -1.15 -7.98 7.83
C SER A 69 -1.87 -6.71 7.34
N ILE A 70 -2.23 -5.81 8.25
CA ILE A 70 -2.86 -4.52 7.90
C ILE A 70 -1.85 -3.63 7.18
N ALA A 71 -0.62 -3.50 7.70
CA ALA A 71 0.43 -2.67 7.12
C ALA A 71 0.77 -3.10 5.68
N LEU A 72 0.91 -4.40 5.43
CA LEU A 72 1.19 -4.94 4.10
C LEU A 72 0.05 -4.63 3.11
N LYS A 73 -1.21 -4.82 3.51
CA LYS A 73 -2.38 -4.50 2.67
C LYS A 73 -2.50 -3.00 2.41
N MET A 74 -2.19 -2.18 3.42
CA MET A 74 -2.20 -0.73 3.28
C MET A 74 -1.11 -0.27 2.31
N ASN A 75 0.10 -0.86 2.40
CA ASN A 75 1.20 -0.61 1.48
C ASN A 75 0.80 -0.94 0.03
N GLU A 76 0.26 -2.14 -0.22
CA GLU A 76 -0.23 -2.57 -1.53
C GLU A 76 -1.26 -1.58 -2.07
N TYR A 77 -2.30 -1.28 -1.29
CA TYR A 77 -3.36 -0.36 -1.70
C TYR A 77 -2.86 1.04 -2.03
N LEU A 78 -1.98 1.61 -1.20
CA LEU A 78 -1.44 2.95 -1.42
C LEU A 78 -0.49 3.00 -2.62
N THR A 79 0.33 1.98 -2.81
CA THR A 79 1.23 1.85 -3.96
C THR A 79 0.42 1.77 -5.27
N ASP A 80 -0.65 0.97 -5.31
CA ASP A 80 -1.55 0.88 -6.45
C ASP A 80 -2.24 2.22 -6.79
N LYS A 81 -2.42 3.09 -5.78
CA LYS A 81 -2.94 4.45 -5.96
C LYS A 81 -1.86 5.47 -6.35
N GLY A 82 -0.60 5.04 -6.51
CA GLY A 82 0.51 5.89 -6.93
C GLY A 82 1.18 6.68 -5.80
N TYR A 83 0.90 6.36 -4.53
CA TYR A 83 1.62 6.93 -3.41
C TYR A 83 2.98 6.27 -3.23
N LYS A 84 3.96 7.04 -2.77
CA LYS A 84 5.25 6.50 -2.29
C LYS A 84 5.08 6.01 -0.88
N THR A 85 5.46 4.77 -0.61
CA THR A 85 5.34 4.14 0.71
C THR A 85 6.67 3.57 1.18
N LEU A 86 6.84 3.48 2.48
CA LEU A 86 7.96 2.82 3.15
C LEU A 86 7.40 2.00 4.32
N LEU A 87 7.60 0.69 4.30
CA LEU A 87 7.31 -0.17 5.44
C LEU A 87 8.47 -0.11 6.44
N VAL A 88 8.18 0.10 7.72
CA VAL A 88 9.19 0.02 8.79
C VAL A 88 9.66 -1.42 8.97
N ARG A 89 8.75 -2.39 8.84
CA ARG A 89 9.02 -3.82 8.72
C ARG A 89 8.04 -4.46 7.76
N ASP A 90 8.45 -5.47 7.03
CA ASP A 90 7.66 -6.25 6.07
C ASP A 90 7.58 -7.73 6.42
N ASP A 91 8.22 -8.13 7.51
CA ASP A 91 8.22 -9.48 8.07
C ASP A 91 7.93 -9.47 9.57
N ASP A 92 8.06 -10.64 10.21
CA ASP A 92 7.80 -10.81 11.64
C ASP A 92 8.97 -10.34 12.53
N ASN A 93 10.03 -9.78 11.99
CA ASN A 93 11.12 -9.27 12.78
C ASN A 93 10.82 -7.89 13.37
N SER A 94 11.44 -7.57 14.51
CA SER A 94 11.53 -6.20 15.02
C SER A 94 12.75 -5.50 14.42
N VAL A 95 12.75 -4.16 14.49
CA VAL A 95 13.83 -3.33 13.92
C VAL A 95 14.89 -2.95 14.97
N HIS A 96 15.07 -3.77 16.01
CA HIS A 96 16.05 -3.52 17.05
C HIS A 96 17.49 -3.73 16.57
N ASP A 97 18.44 -3.10 17.27
CA ASP A 97 19.87 -3.27 16.99
C ASP A 97 20.34 -4.68 17.41
N GLU A 98 21.16 -5.32 16.60
CA GLU A 98 21.73 -6.64 16.89
C GLU A 98 22.58 -6.67 18.19
N SER A 99 23.06 -5.51 18.63
CA SER A 99 23.80 -5.34 19.87
C SER A 99 22.94 -5.47 21.12
N ALA A 100 21.62 -5.27 21.00
CA ALA A 100 20.68 -5.39 22.11
C ALA A 100 20.49 -6.86 22.53
N LYS A 101 20.90 -7.20 23.75
CA LYS A 101 20.95 -8.62 24.21
C LYS A 101 19.76 -9.00 25.11
N THR A 102 19.19 -8.06 25.82
CA THR A 102 18.03 -8.32 26.66
C THR A 102 16.75 -7.88 25.97
N ILE A 103 15.61 -8.51 26.30
CA ILE A 103 14.28 -8.13 25.76
C ILE A 103 14.01 -6.64 25.98
N ARG A 104 14.40 -6.11 27.14
CA ARG A 104 14.22 -4.67 27.42
C ARG A 104 15.05 -3.79 26.49
N GLU A 105 16.32 -4.14 26.27
CA GLU A 105 17.19 -3.41 25.33
C GLU A 105 16.66 -3.48 23.91
N GLN A 106 16.19 -4.66 23.49
CA GLN A 106 15.60 -4.87 22.17
C GLN A 106 14.35 -3.99 21.97
N LYS A 107 13.42 -3.98 22.94
CA LYS A 107 12.23 -3.11 22.88
C LYS A 107 12.58 -1.63 22.84
N VAL A 108 13.53 -1.18 23.65
CA VAL A 108 13.97 0.22 23.65
C VAL A 108 14.65 0.60 22.34
N SER A 109 15.49 -0.29 21.81
CA SER A 109 16.18 -0.11 20.53
C SER A 109 15.19 -0.09 19.37
N ASP A 110 14.21 -0.99 19.35
CA ASP A 110 13.16 -1.07 18.36
C ASP A 110 12.38 0.26 18.25
N ILE A 111 11.89 0.79 19.37
CA ILE A 111 11.18 2.07 19.40
C ILE A 111 12.06 3.23 18.88
N ARG A 112 13.33 3.26 19.29
CA ARG A 112 14.27 4.29 18.82
C ARG A 112 14.52 4.21 17.32
N ASN A 113 14.64 3.01 16.77
CA ASN A 113 14.91 2.81 15.36
C ASN A 113 13.69 3.17 14.50
N ARG A 114 12.46 2.89 14.97
CA ARG A 114 11.21 3.37 14.33
C ARG A 114 11.17 4.90 14.26
N LEU A 115 11.52 5.57 15.38
CA LEU A 115 11.62 7.04 15.41
C LEU A 115 12.68 7.55 14.44
N LYS A 116 13.89 6.97 14.45
CA LYS A 116 14.96 7.35 13.51
C LYS A 116 14.54 7.21 12.05
N ILE A 117 13.80 6.14 11.70
CA ILE A 117 13.28 5.96 10.34
C ILE A 117 12.34 7.10 9.96
N SER A 118 11.45 7.51 10.87
CA SER A 118 10.52 8.62 10.61
C SER A 118 11.23 9.97 10.46
N GLU A 119 12.32 10.20 11.21
CA GLU A 119 13.10 11.43 11.19
C GLU A 119 14.01 11.59 9.95
N GLN A 120 14.20 10.54 9.16
CA GLN A 120 15.03 10.58 7.94
C GLN A 120 14.36 11.30 6.76
N TYR A 121 13.06 11.58 6.84
CA TYR A 121 12.28 12.08 5.74
C TYR A 121 11.47 13.31 6.13
N ASP A 122 11.90 14.50 5.68
CA ASP A 122 11.28 15.79 6.03
C ASP A 122 9.83 15.93 5.53
N ASN A 123 9.52 15.35 4.34
CA ASN A 123 8.17 15.38 3.76
C ASN A 123 7.55 13.99 3.84
N SER A 124 7.17 13.56 5.04
CA SER A 124 6.58 12.25 5.27
C SER A 124 5.38 12.30 6.21
N LEU A 125 4.52 11.30 6.07
CA LEU A 125 3.44 10.98 6.99
C LEU A 125 3.74 9.64 7.65
N PHE A 126 3.90 9.61 8.97
CA PHE A 126 4.09 8.38 9.72
C PHE A 126 2.76 7.83 10.21
N VAL A 127 2.45 6.60 9.83
CA VAL A 127 1.21 5.89 10.19
C VAL A 127 1.58 4.61 10.91
N SER A 128 1.31 4.55 12.23
CA SER A 128 1.55 3.36 13.03
C SER A 128 0.26 2.58 13.27
N VAL A 129 0.32 1.27 13.04
CA VAL A 129 -0.80 0.34 13.17
C VAL A 129 -0.64 -0.46 14.45
N HIS A 130 -1.61 -0.35 15.35
CA HIS A 130 -1.70 -1.05 16.61
C HIS A 130 -3.11 -1.56 16.88
N GLN A 131 -3.24 -2.57 17.74
CA GLN A 131 -4.52 -3.02 18.30
C GLN A 131 -4.57 -2.65 19.77
N ASN A 132 -5.51 -1.77 20.14
CA ASN A 132 -5.69 -1.44 21.55
C ASN A 132 -6.45 -2.54 22.28
N MET A 133 -5.97 -2.93 23.47
CA MET A 133 -6.67 -3.84 24.35
C MET A 133 -7.16 -3.09 25.60
N PHE A 134 -8.46 -3.21 25.85
CA PHE A 134 -9.09 -2.70 27.08
C PHE A 134 -9.74 -3.84 27.85
N THR A 135 -9.66 -3.77 29.17
CA THR A 135 -10.28 -4.77 30.04
C THR A 135 -11.80 -4.70 30.07
N GLU A 136 -12.37 -3.54 29.72
CA GLU A 136 -13.81 -3.32 29.67
C GLU A 136 -14.33 -3.36 28.24
N SER A 137 -15.26 -4.25 27.96
CA SER A 137 -15.84 -4.49 26.63
C SER A 137 -16.58 -3.30 25.99
N LYS A 138 -16.90 -2.26 26.79
CA LYS A 138 -17.53 -1.04 26.30
C LYS A 138 -16.59 -0.20 25.40
N TYR A 139 -15.26 -0.37 25.53
CA TYR A 139 -14.29 0.31 24.70
C TYR A 139 -13.97 -0.54 23.47
N HIS A 140 -14.48 -0.13 22.33
CA HIS A 140 -14.26 -0.79 21.04
C HIS A 140 -14.29 0.24 19.91
N GLY A 141 -13.75 -0.14 18.76
CA GLY A 141 -13.67 0.71 17.56
C GLY A 141 -12.28 1.27 17.30
N THR A 142 -12.18 2.05 16.22
CA THR A 142 -10.93 2.71 15.80
C THR A 142 -10.68 3.92 16.70
N GLN A 143 -9.44 4.11 17.11
CA GLN A 143 -8.97 5.26 17.91
C GLN A 143 -7.92 6.05 17.13
#